data_1daf706f38b05c49235657c28c4c92cd
#
_entry.id   1daf706f38b05c49235657c28c4c92cd
#
_cell.length_a   1.000
_cell.length_b   1.000
_cell.length_c   1.000
_cell.angle_alpha   90.00
_cell.angle_beta   90.00
_cell.angle_gamma   90.00
#
_symmetry.space_group_name_H-M   'P 1'
#
loop_
_entity.id
_entity.type
_entity.pdbx_description
1 polymer ?
#
loop_
_entity_poly.entity_id
_entity_poly.type
_entity_poly.pdbx_seq_one_letter_code
_entity_poly.pdbx_strand_id
1 'polypeptide(L)' 'MAKDVLCEVNSCKYWAAGNHCAATSIYVVNNRSNQASNSDETDCKTFEPKI' A
#
# COMPACT_ATOMS: atom_id res chain seq x y z
N MET A 1 -3.14 12.89 -3.31
CA MET A 1 -2.65 12.21 -2.11
C MET A 1 -3.80 11.49 -1.44
N ALA A 2 -3.63 10.21 -1.20
CA ALA A 2 -4.64 9.44 -0.50
C ALA A 2 -4.78 10.00 0.92
N LYS A 3 -6.01 10.27 1.33
CA LYS A 3 -6.27 10.90 2.61
C LYS A 3 -6.28 9.86 3.74
N ASP A 4 -5.56 10.18 4.82
CA ASP A 4 -5.54 9.35 6.02
C ASP A 4 -5.06 7.91 5.78
N VAL A 5 -4.19 7.73 4.78
CA VAL A 5 -3.59 6.43 4.51
C VAL A 5 -2.18 6.40 5.09
N LEU A 6 -1.93 5.47 5.98
CA LEU A 6 -0.62 5.26 6.56
C LEU A 6 0.09 4.13 5.83
N CYS A 7 1.37 4.28 5.61
CA CYS A 7 2.17 3.28 4.92
C CYS A 7 3.54 3.21 5.56
N GLU A 8 3.90 2.02 6.00
CA GLU A 8 5.18 1.76 6.66
C GLU A 8 6.27 1.36 5.66
N VAL A 9 5.90 1.14 4.41
CA VAL A 9 6.82 0.61 3.40
C VAL A 9 7.61 1.75 2.78
N ASN A 10 8.75 2.08 3.41
CA ASN A 10 9.56 3.22 2.98
C ASN A 10 10.34 2.99 1.70
N SER A 11 10.32 1.77 1.18
CA SER A 11 10.90 1.48 -0.14
C SER A 11 9.93 1.75 -1.27
N CYS A 12 8.71 2.15 -0.97
CA CYS A 12 7.71 2.47 -1.97
C CYS A 12 7.92 3.87 -2.52
N LYS A 13 7.75 4.01 -3.83
CA LYS A 13 7.90 5.29 -4.51
C LYS A 13 6.97 6.36 -3.96
N TYR A 14 5.80 5.96 -3.47
CA TYR A 14 4.79 6.89 -2.95
C TYR A 14 4.88 7.11 -1.44
N TRP A 15 5.86 6.51 -0.79
CA TRP A 15 6.02 6.71 0.64
C TRP A 15 6.42 8.15 0.94
N ALA A 16 5.81 8.73 1.96
CA ALA A 16 6.12 10.08 2.41
C ALA A 16 6.49 10.06 3.89
N ALA A 17 7.25 11.05 4.33
CA ALA A 17 7.73 11.13 5.70
C ALA A 17 6.55 11.07 6.68
N GLY A 18 6.76 10.36 7.79
CA GLY A 18 5.72 10.13 8.77
C GLY A 18 4.86 8.91 8.43
N ASN A 19 5.37 8.02 7.59
CA ASN A 19 4.68 6.80 7.20
C ASN A 19 3.33 7.10 6.55
N HIS A 20 3.34 8.03 5.61
CA HIS A 20 2.15 8.40 4.85
C HIS A 20 2.28 7.96 3.41
N CYS A 21 1.14 7.66 2.79
CA CYS A 21 1.09 7.33 1.38
C CYS A 21 0.79 8.59 0.57
N ALA A 22 1.66 8.92 -0.39
CA ALA A 22 1.51 10.11 -1.22
C ALA A 22 0.82 9.83 -2.55
N ALA A 23 0.38 8.60 -2.80
CA ALA A 23 -0.37 8.29 -4.01
C ALA A 23 -1.74 8.97 -3.96
N THR A 24 -2.29 9.29 -5.12
CA THR A 24 -3.63 9.91 -5.15
C THR A 24 -4.70 8.93 -4.71
N SER A 25 -4.48 7.65 -4.97
CA SER A 25 -5.37 6.58 -4.51
C SER A 25 -4.56 5.30 -4.47
N ILE A 26 -5.08 4.28 -3.77
CA ILE A 26 -4.42 2.98 -3.72
C ILE A 26 -5.42 1.90 -4.07
N TYR A 27 -4.90 0.77 -4.50
CA TYR A 27 -5.71 -0.40 -4.82
C TYR A 27 -5.19 -1.57 -3.99
N VAL A 28 -6.03 -2.07 -3.09
CA VAL A 28 -5.67 -3.20 -2.24
C VAL A 28 -6.28 -4.46 -2.81
N VAL A 29 -5.46 -5.50 -2.95
CA VAL A 29 -5.87 -6.75 -3.60
C VAL A 29 -5.65 -7.93 -2.66
N ASN A 30 -6.33 -9.03 -2.97
CA ASN A 30 -6.06 -10.32 -2.33
C ASN A 30 -4.86 -10.96 -3.01
N ASN A 31 -3.90 -11.45 -2.24
CA ASN A 31 -2.72 -12.05 -2.83
C ASN A 31 -2.76 -13.58 -2.83
N ARG A 32 -3.75 -14.21 -2.25
CA ARG A 32 -3.77 -15.66 -2.15
C ARG A 32 -5.05 -16.31 -2.67
N SER A 33 -6.19 -15.70 -2.41
CA SER A 33 -7.46 -16.30 -2.79
C SER A 33 -8.47 -15.19 -3.05
N ASN A 34 -9.71 -15.58 -3.31
CA ASN A 34 -10.76 -14.62 -3.55
C ASN A 34 -11.15 -13.85 -2.29
N GLN A 35 -10.75 -14.34 -1.13
CA GLN A 35 -11.16 -13.74 0.13
C GLN A 35 -9.99 -13.79 1.11
N ALA A 36 -9.60 -12.62 1.60
CA ALA A 36 -8.53 -12.52 2.58
C ALA A 36 -9.10 -12.80 3.98
N SER A 37 -8.39 -13.63 4.75
CA SER A 37 -8.76 -13.94 6.12
C SER A 37 -8.03 -13.07 7.13
N ASN A 38 -6.89 -12.49 6.72
CA ASN A 38 -6.10 -11.62 7.60
C ASN A 38 -5.30 -10.67 6.73
N SER A 39 -4.63 -9.72 7.36
CA SER A 39 -3.91 -8.67 6.63
C SER A 39 -2.75 -9.22 5.80
N ASP A 40 -2.18 -10.35 6.19
CA ASP A 40 -1.07 -10.92 5.42
C ASP A 40 -1.49 -11.37 4.03
N GLU A 41 -2.78 -11.53 3.81
CA GLU A 41 -3.31 -11.96 2.53
C GLU A 41 -3.75 -10.80 1.66
N THR A 42 -3.34 -9.60 2.02
CA THR A 42 -3.66 -8.39 1.24
C THR A 42 -2.39 -7.70 0.79
N ASP A 43 -2.45 -7.08 -0.36
CA ASP A 43 -1.32 -6.33 -0.92
C ASP A 43 -1.80 -5.02 -1.52
N CYS A 44 -0.92 -4.03 -1.49
CA CYS A 44 -1.17 -2.77 -2.18
C CYS A 44 -0.64 -2.90 -3.62
N LYS A 45 -1.54 -2.96 -4.59
CA LYS A 45 -1.14 -3.09 -5.98
C LYS A 45 -0.53 -1.82 -6.52
N THR A 46 -0.81 -0.69 -5.89
CA THR A 46 -0.25 0.60 -6.27
C THR A 46 1.24 0.71 -5.92
N PHE A 47 1.73 -0.19 -5.05
CA PHE A 47 3.12 -0.17 -4.64
C PHE A 47 4.07 -0.19 -5.84
N GLU A 48 5.07 0.68 -5.80
CA GLU A 48 6.17 0.67 -6.78
C GLU A 48 7.47 0.86 -6.02
N PRO A 49 8.47 0.01 -6.26
CA PRO A 49 9.76 0.19 -5.62
C PRO A 49 10.44 1.46 -6.12
N LYS A 50 11.21 2.08 -5.26
CA LYS A 50 11.91 3.32 -5.61
C LYS A 50 12.98 3.11 -6.68
N ILE A 51 13.44 1.89 -6.84
CA ILE A 51 14.53 1.59 -7.78
C ILE A 51 13.98 0.83 -8.95
#